data_e15b946af4389f47c8795603c69cc8fb
#
_entry.id   e15b946af4389f47c8795603c69cc8fb
#
_cell.length_a   1.000
_cell.length_b   1.000
_cell.length_c   1.000
_cell.angle_alpha   90.00
_cell.angle_beta   90.00
_cell.angle_gamma   90.00
#
_symmetry.space_group_name_H-M   'P 1'
#
loop_
_entity.id
_entity.type
_entity.pdbx_description
1 polymer ?
#
loop_
_entity_poly.entity_id
_entity_poly.type
_entity_poly.pdbx_seq_one_letter_code
_entity_poly.pdbx_strand_id
1 'polypeptide(L)'
;MADAFLSVQSVSKQFQGLRAVADVDFDVTPGEIVSIIGPNGAGKTTLFHLLTGQLAPTSGEIRLGNQVLNRLRPDRRARLGLGRTFQIAKPLIGLTALENAMVGAFLHHPRLRDAEALALAKLEEVGLTDRAHVKAGELTLSERRRLEVARALALEPRIILLDEVMAGLNPSEVAELIDLVWRLNASGLTLLIIEHNLKVVRAFSKRVIVLNHGAKIAEGDADTILGTPEVIEAYLGKRRK
;
A
#
# COMPACT_ATOMS: atom_id res chain seq x y z
N MET A 1 -3.93 -8.90 24.17
CA MET A 1 -3.91 -8.00 23.00
C MET A 1 -3.05 -8.70 21.97
N ALA A 2 -3.52 -8.87 20.72
CA ALA A 2 -2.66 -9.41 19.65
C ALA A 2 -1.50 -8.44 19.48
N ASP A 3 -0.27 -8.96 19.43
CA ASP A 3 0.91 -8.12 19.25
C ASP A 3 0.78 -7.37 17.91
N ALA A 4 0.85 -6.04 17.94
CA ALA A 4 0.77 -5.20 16.75
C ALA A 4 1.91 -5.58 15.79
N PHE A 5 1.56 -5.85 14.52
CA PHE A 5 2.54 -6.21 13.50
C PHE A 5 3.24 -4.99 12.92
N LEU A 6 2.46 -3.94 12.59
CA LEU A 6 2.95 -2.60 12.27
C LEU A 6 2.39 -1.65 13.32
N SER A 7 3.25 -0.88 13.99
CA SER A 7 2.84 0.12 14.98
C SER A 7 3.38 1.48 14.58
N VAL A 8 2.51 2.48 14.63
CA VAL A 8 2.79 3.89 14.36
C VAL A 8 2.38 4.69 15.58
N GLN A 9 3.35 5.35 16.24
CA GLN A 9 3.14 6.01 17.52
C GLN A 9 3.55 7.48 17.45
N SER A 10 2.58 8.38 17.59
CA SER A 10 2.71 9.85 17.58
C SER A 10 3.58 10.36 16.43
N VAL A 11 3.43 9.73 15.24
CA VAL A 11 4.26 10.03 14.09
C VAL A 11 3.87 11.36 13.48
N SER A 12 4.87 12.24 13.34
CA SER A 12 4.71 13.54 12.69
C SER A 12 5.74 13.76 11.61
N LYS A 13 5.37 14.54 10.58
CA LYS A 13 6.27 15.04 9.55
C LYS A 13 6.00 16.50 9.25
N GLN A 14 7.05 17.31 9.38
CA GLN A 14 7.01 18.73 9.08
C GLN A 14 7.96 19.05 7.93
N PHE A 15 7.51 19.90 7.00
CA PHE A 15 8.31 20.46 5.91
C PHE A 15 8.21 21.99 6.00
N GLN A 16 9.32 22.68 6.27
CA GLN A 16 9.41 24.15 6.25
C GLN A 16 8.17 24.87 6.83
N GLY A 17 7.65 24.40 7.96
CA GLY A 17 6.47 24.99 8.60
C GLY A 17 5.13 24.30 8.29
N LEU A 18 5.03 23.52 7.20
CA LEU A 18 3.85 22.71 6.91
C LEU A 18 3.92 21.37 7.66
N ARG A 19 2.93 21.11 8.49
CA ARG A 19 2.78 19.82 9.19
C ARG A 19 1.96 18.86 8.33
N ALA A 20 2.67 18.07 7.50
CA ALA A 20 2.05 17.17 6.53
C ALA A 20 1.50 15.89 7.16
N VAL A 21 2.05 15.45 8.30
CA VAL A 21 1.52 14.39 9.17
C VAL A 21 1.67 14.88 10.61
N ALA A 22 0.64 14.73 11.42
CA ALA A 22 0.50 15.34 12.72
C ALA A 22 0.00 14.33 13.76
N ASP A 23 0.91 13.85 14.61
CA ASP A 23 0.66 12.94 15.75
C ASP A 23 -0.26 11.77 15.39
N VAL A 24 0.10 11.05 14.31
CA VAL A 24 -0.70 9.93 13.84
C VAL A 24 -0.31 8.67 14.62
N ASP A 25 -1.33 8.00 15.18
CA ASP A 25 -1.22 6.75 15.92
C ASP A 25 -2.14 5.70 15.31
N PHE A 26 -1.63 4.51 15.03
CA PHE A 26 -2.41 3.32 14.69
C PHE A 26 -1.52 2.08 14.73
N ASP A 27 -2.17 0.93 14.90
CA ASP A 27 -1.54 -0.38 14.80
C ASP A 27 -2.19 -1.19 13.68
N VAL A 28 -1.46 -2.13 13.08
CA VAL A 28 -2.00 -3.11 12.13
C VAL A 28 -1.64 -4.50 12.62
N THR A 29 -2.62 -5.40 12.66
CA THR A 29 -2.43 -6.80 13.07
C THR A 29 -2.07 -7.68 11.88
N PRO A 30 -1.40 -8.84 12.09
CA PRO A 30 -1.12 -9.78 11.00
C PRO A 30 -2.41 -10.24 10.29
N GLY A 31 -2.38 -10.30 8.95
CA GLY A 31 -3.52 -10.74 8.14
C GLY A 31 -4.68 -9.75 8.07
N GLU A 32 -4.51 -8.53 8.54
CA GLU A 32 -5.53 -7.49 8.47
C GLU A 32 -5.49 -6.73 7.13
N ILE A 33 -6.65 -6.29 6.64
CA ILE A 33 -6.77 -5.29 5.59
C ILE A 33 -7.22 -3.98 6.21
N VAL A 34 -6.36 -2.97 6.15
CA VAL A 34 -6.64 -1.61 6.65
C VAL A 34 -6.57 -0.62 5.51
N SER A 35 -7.59 0.23 5.36
CA SER A 35 -7.53 1.34 4.41
C SER A 35 -7.21 2.66 5.10
N ILE A 36 -6.32 3.44 4.46
CA ILE A 36 -6.09 4.85 4.81
C ILE A 36 -6.79 5.70 3.77
N ILE A 37 -7.76 6.48 4.21
CA ILE A 37 -8.56 7.34 3.36
C ILE A 37 -8.44 8.81 3.80
N GLY A 38 -8.94 9.70 2.97
CA GLY A 38 -8.95 11.15 3.24
C GLY A 38 -8.90 11.96 1.95
N PRO A 39 -9.22 13.25 1.98
CA PRO A 39 -9.18 14.13 0.82
C PRO A 39 -7.76 14.28 0.26
N ASN A 40 -7.65 14.92 -0.91
CA ASN A 40 -6.34 15.29 -1.46
C ASN A 40 -5.61 16.24 -0.51
N GLY A 41 -4.31 16.00 -0.30
CA GLY A 41 -3.52 16.77 0.68
C GLY A 41 -3.70 16.36 2.14
N ALA A 42 -4.49 15.32 2.45
CA ALA A 42 -4.66 14.84 3.82
C ALA A 42 -3.41 14.22 4.48
N GLY A 43 -2.33 14.00 3.73
CA GLY A 43 -1.09 13.43 4.27
C GLY A 43 -0.88 11.93 3.98
N LYS A 44 -1.79 11.27 3.28
CA LYS A 44 -1.75 9.82 3.00
C LYS A 44 -0.44 9.37 2.36
N THR A 45 -0.06 9.97 1.24
CA THR A 45 1.19 9.63 0.52
C THR A 45 2.42 9.94 1.36
N THR A 46 2.40 11.04 2.15
CA THR A 46 3.48 11.37 3.08
C THR A 46 3.60 10.28 4.15
N LEU A 47 2.50 9.82 4.72
CA LEU A 47 2.50 8.73 5.69
C LEU A 47 3.08 7.44 5.07
N PHE A 48 2.70 7.07 3.84
CA PHE A 48 3.30 5.93 3.15
C PHE A 48 4.80 6.11 2.92
N HIS A 49 5.27 7.31 2.59
CA HIS A 49 6.71 7.58 2.46
C HIS A 49 7.45 7.42 3.80
N LEU A 50 6.80 7.77 4.92
CA LEU A 50 7.34 7.54 6.26
C LEU A 50 7.41 6.05 6.58
N LEU A 51 6.35 5.29 6.31
CA LEU A 51 6.29 3.85 6.53
C LEU A 51 7.34 3.08 5.70
N THR A 52 7.57 3.51 4.47
CA THR A 52 8.50 2.85 3.53
C THR A 52 9.94 3.35 3.62
N GLY A 53 10.22 4.39 4.42
CA GLY A 53 11.57 4.93 4.62
C GLY A 53 12.09 5.84 3.52
N GLN A 54 11.22 6.28 2.62
CA GLN A 54 11.53 7.35 1.65
C GLN A 54 11.65 8.71 2.35
N LEU A 55 10.95 8.87 3.48
CA LEU A 55 11.05 10.00 4.39
C LEU A 55 11.32 9.50 5.80
N ALA A 56 12.08 10.26 6.58
CA ALA A 56 12.19 10.06 8.02
C ALA A 56 11.13 10.91 8.75
N PRO A 57 10.50 10.41 9.81
CA PRO A 57 9.61 11.19 10.65
C PRO A 57 10.38 12.31 11.35
N THR A 58 9.69 13.41 11.65
CA THR A 58 10.21 14.51 12.49
C THR A 58 10.15 14.11 13.96
N SER A 59 9.07 13.43 14.37
CA SER A 59 8.89 12.87 15.72
C SER A 59 8.05 11.60 15.65
N GLY A 60 7.95 10.88 16.78
CA GLY A 60 7.23 9.64 16.89
C GLY A 60 8.03 8.42 16.46
N GLU A 61 7.42 7.25 16.51
CA GLU A 61 8.08 5.97 16.24
C GLU A 61 7.25 5.10 15.30
N ILE A 62 7.91 4.41 14.37
CA ILE A 62 7.35 3.40 13.48
C ILE A 62 8.07 2.09 13.76
N ARG A 63 7.30 1.03 14.03
CA ARG A 63 7.82 -0.32 14.30
C ARG A 63 7.18 -1.36 13.38
N LEU A 64 7.98 -2.36 13.00
CA LEU A 64 7.48 -3.59 12.39
C LEU A 64 7.88 -4.76 13.31
N GLY A 65 6.91 -5.33 14.00
CA GLY A 65 7.15 -6.19 15.15
C GLY A 65 8.03 -5.50 16.17
N ASN A 66 9.13 -6.14 16.57
CA ASN A 66 10.07 -5.56 17.53
C ASN A 66 11.10 -4.59 16.92
N GLN A 67 11.10 -4.40 15.61
CA GLN A 67 12.10 -3.59 14.92
C GLN A 67 11.64 -2.16 14.71
N VAL A 68 12.39 -1.17 15.24
CA VAL A 68 12.19 0.26 14.96
C VAL A 68 12.65 0.56 13.53
N LEU A 69 11.80 1.23 12.75
CA LEU A 69 12.05 1.52 11.33
C LEU A 69 12.60 2.93 11.07
N ASN A 70 12.47 3.88 12.00
CA ASN A 70 12.68 5.32 11.75
C ASN A 70 13.93 5.67 10.95
N ARG A 71 15.06 5.01 11.21
CA ARG A 71 16.36 5.27 10.57
C ARG A 71 16.71 4.24 9.48
N LEU A 72 15.84 3.27 9.24
CA LEU A 72 16.10 2.24 8.23
C LEU A 72 15.75 2.76 6.84
N ARG A 73 16.67 2.54 5.90
CA ARG A 73 16.48 2.80 4.48
C ARG A 73 15.42 1.88 3.87
N PRO A 74 14.80 2.23 2.72
CA PRO A 74 13.78 1.41 2.07
C PRO A 74 14.22 -0.04 1.80
N ASP A 75 15.46 -0.25 1.34
CA ASP A 75 16.02 -1.58 1.08
C ASP A 75 16.05 -2.47 2.33
N ARG A 76 16.34 -1.89 3.50
CA ARG A 76 16.34 -2.61 4.78
C ARG A 76 14.92 -2.93 5.25
N ARG A 77 13.97 -2.01 5.04
CA ARG A 77 12.56 -2.26 5.37
C ARG A 77 11.96 -3.35 4.47
N ALA A 78 12.32 -3.36 3.18
CA ALA A 78 11.92 -4.43 2.28
C ALA A 78 12.43 -5.81 2.76
N ARG A 79 13.69 -5.90 3.19
CA ARG A 79 14.24 -7.15 3.80
C ARG A 79 13.54 -7.58 5.09
N LEU A 80 12.90 -6.67 5.80
CA LEU A 80 12.07 -6.97 6.98
C LEU A 80 10.65 -7.42 6.61
N GLY A 81 10.32 -7.45 5.31
CA GLY A 81 9.02 -7.89 4.81
C GLY A 81 8.02 -6.77 4.58
N LEU A 82 8.46 -5.53 4.33
CA LEU A 82 7.59 -4.42 3.99
C LEU A 82 7.65 -4.16 2.48
N GLY A 83 6.64 -4.61 1.73
CA GLY A 83 6.47 -4.34 0.29
C GLY A 83 5.67 -3.07 0.03
N ARG A 84 5.84 -2.44 -1.14
CA ARG A 84 5.04 -1.29 -1.58
C ARG A 84 4.85 -1.28 -3.10
N THR A 85 3.64 -0.87 -3.54
CA THR A 85 3.40 -0.35 -4.90
C THR A 85 3.54 1.18 -4.92
N PHE A 86 3.60 1.78 -6.11
CA PHE A 86 3.68 3.23 -6.27
C PHE A 86 2.39 3.77 -6.88
N GLN A 87 1.96 4.96 -6.46
CA GLN A 87 0.75 5.64 -6.96
C GLN A 87 0.75 5.81 -8.49
N ILE A 88 1.90 6.13 -9.07
CA ILE A 88 2.08 6.12 -10.54
C ILE A 88 2.80 4.82 -10.87
N ALA A 89 2.15 3.94 -11.64
CA ALA A 89 2.77 2.76 -12.15
C ALA A 89 4.07 3.12 -12.89
N LYS A 90 5.20 2.77 -12.30
CA LYS A 90 6.54 2.98 -12.86
C LYS A 90 7.21 1.63 -13.14
N PRO A 91 6.62 0.79 -14.01
CA PRO A 91 7.34 -0.39 -14.44
C PRO A 91 8.57 0.06 -15.22
N LEU A 92 9.59 -0.78 -15.21
CA LEU A 92 10.76 -0.61 -16.04
C LEU A 92 10.32 -0.93 -17.49
N ILE A 93 9.89 0.08 -18.23
CA ILE A 93 9.18 -0.04 -19.52
C ILE A 93 9.95 -0.80 -20.58
N GLY A 94 11.29 -0.77 -20.52
CA GLY A 94 12.19 -1.49 -21.45
C GLY A 94 12.36 -2.97 -21.11
N LEU A 95 11.96 -3.39 -19.91
CA LEU A 95 12.02 -4.77 -19.44
C LEU A 95 10.68 -5.48 -19.65
N THR A 96 10.72 -6.80 -19.78
CA THR A 96 9.52 -7.66 -19.78
C THR A 96 8.83 -7.66 -18.41
N ALA A 97 7.61 -8.18 -18.33
CA ALA A 97 6.90 -8.35 -17.06
C ALA A 97 7.69 -9.28 -16.13
N LEU A 98 8.27 -10.37 -16.66
CA LEU A 98 9.12 -11.29 -15.91
C LEU A 98 10.35 -10.59 -15.32
N GLU A 99 11.12 -9.88 -16.14
CA GLU A 99 12.31 -9.15 -15.70
C GLU A 99 11.95 -8.08 -14.66
N ASN A 100 10.81 -7.41 -14.81
CA ASN A 100 10.30 -6.49 -13.79
C ASN A 100 10.05 -7.18 -12.45
N ALA A 101 9.40 -8.34 -12.44
CA ALA A 101 9.14 -9.10 -11.21
C ALA A 101 10.44 -9.65 -10.60
N MET A 102 11.39 -10.10 -11.44
CA MET A 102 12.71 -10.58 -10.99
C MET A 102 13.49 -9.52 -10.20
N VAL A 103 13.34 -8.22 -10.52
CA VAL A 103 13.98 -7.14 -9.74
C VAL A 103 13.62 -7.22 -8.25
N GLY A 104 12.35 -7.54 -7.94
CA GLY A 104 11.93 -7.78 -6.55
C GLY A 104 12.52 -9.07 -5.98
N ALA A 105 12.49 -10.14 -6.76
CA ALA A 105 12.95 -11.47 -6.34
C ALA A 105 14.44 -11.50 -5.98
N PHE A 106 15.29 -10.72 -6.65
CA PHE A 106 16.71 -10.62 -6.34
C PHE A 106 17.03 -10.11 -4.93
N LEU A 107 16.04 -9.56 -4.21
CA LEU A 107 16.25 -9.13 -2.82
C LEU A 107 16.65 -10.32 -1.92
N HIS A 108 16.03 -11.48 -2.14
CA HIS A 108 16.22 -12.69 -1.34
C HIS A 108 16.83 -13.86 -2.15
N HIS A 109 16.67 -13.85 -3.47
CA HIS A 109 17.10 -14.91 -4.39
C HIS A 109 18.15 -14.39 -5.37
N PRO A 110 19.47 -14.40 -5.01
CA PRO A 110 20.52 -13.83 -5.85
C PRO A 110 20.83 -14.67 -7.09
N ARG A 111 20.41 -15.95 -7.14
CA ARG A 111 20.60 -16.82 -8.31
C ARG A 111 19.51 -16.56 -9.32
N LEU A 112 19.90 -16.39 -10.60
CA LEU A 112 18.98 -16.09 -11.71
C LEU A 112 17.79 -17.06 -11.77
N ARG A 113 18.06 -18.35 -11.71
CA ARG A 113 17.04 -19.41 -11.79
C ARG A 113 16.01 -19.32 -10.68
N ASP A 114 16.44 -19.02 -9.44
CA ASP A 114 15.56 -18.96 -8.28
C ASP A 114 14.72 -17.68 -8.34
N ALA A 115 15.32 -16.54 -8.74
CA ALA A 115 14.61 -15.28 -8.95
C ALA A 115 13.58 -15.38 -10.09
N GLU A 116 13.92 -16.06 -11.20
CA GLU A 116 13.02 -16.29 -12.32
C GLU A 116 11.82 -17.16 -11.91
N ALA A 117 12.06 -18.27 -11.21
CA ALA A 117 11.01 -19.15 -10.72
C ALA A 117 10.03 -18.42 -9.78
N LEU A 118 10.54 -17.63 -8.85
CA LEU A 118 9.71 -16.82 -7.95
C LEU A 118 8.91 -15.77 -8.74
N ALA A 119 9.57 -15.08 -9.69
CA ALA A 119 8.91 -14.05 -10.49
C ALA A 119 7.76 -14.62 -11.33
N LEU A 120 7.95 -15.79 -11.97
CA LEU A 120 6.90 -16.48 -12.70
C LEU A 120 5.72 -16.85 -11.79
N ALA A 121 5.98 -17.40 -10.60
CA ALA A 121 4.93 -17.70 -9.63
C ALA A 121 4.15 -16.43 -9.21
N LYS A 122 4.84 -15.28 -9.05
CA LYS A 122 4.16 -14.02 -8.70
C LYS A 122 3.39 -13.41 -9.88
N LEU A 123 3.83 -13.61 -11.11
CA LEU A 123 3.06 -13.25 -12.30
C LEU A 123 1.80 -14.11 -12.43
N GLU A 124 1.88 -15.40 -12.16
CA GLU A 124 0.72 -16.29 -12.12
C GLU A 124 -0.30 -15.84 -11.06
N GLU A 125 0.16 -15.53 -9.85
CA GLU A 125 -0.68 -15.09 -8.73
C GLU A 125 -1.51 -13.83 -9.06
N VAL A 126 -0.96 -12.93 -9.90
CA VAL A 126 -1.64 -11.71 -10.35
C VAL A 126 -2.32 -11.86 -11.73
N GLY A 127 -2.30 -13.04 -12.35
CA GLY A 127 -2.93 -13.32 -13.65
C GLY A 127 -2.20 -12.70 -14.83
N LEU A 128 -0.87 -12.70 -14.83
CA LEU A 128 -0.01 -12.17 -15.91
C LEU A 128 0.90 -13.22 -16.53
N THR A 129 0.61 -14.51 -16.39
CA THR A 129 1.44 -15.60 -16.93
C THR A 129 1.68 -15.45 -18.44
N ASP A 130 0.60 -15.22 -19.21
CA ASP A 130 0.67 -15.06 -20.67
C ASP A 130 1.36 -13.77 -21.12
N ARG A 131 1.62 -12.86 -20.19
CA ARG A 131 2.30 -11.57 -20.40
C ARG A 131 3.73 -11.57 -19.92
N ALA A 132 4.25 -12.69 -19.39
CA ALA A 132 5.57 -12.76 -18.77
C ALA A 132 6.69 -12.19 -19.67
N HIS A 133 6.64 -12.47 -20.96
CA HIS A 133 7.66 -12.04 -21.94
C HIS A 133 7.29 -10.75 -22.70
N VAL A 134 6.15 -10.13 -22.40
CA VAL A 134 5.74 -8.85 -22.99
C VAL A 134 6.45 -7.70 -22.25
N LYS A 135 6.93 -6.70 -23.00
CA LYS A 135 7.54 -5.51 -22.39
C LYS A 135 6.52 -4.74 -21.60
N ALA A 136 6.91 -4.28 -20.44
CA ALA A 136 6.01 -3.54 -19.53
C ALA A 136 5.45 -2.24 -20.16
N GLY A 137 6.16 -1.67 -21.15
CA GLY A 137 5.67 -0.54 -21.93
C GLY A 137 4.47 -0.87 -22.83
N GLU A 138 4.27 -2.12 -23.19
CA GLU A 138 3.20 -2.61 -24.08
C GLU A 138 1.95 -3.11 -23.31
N LEU A 139 2.07 -3.25 -22.00
CA LEU A 139 0.96 -3.66 -21.11
C LEU A 139 -0.11 -2.57 -21.01
N THR A 140 -1.36 -2.98 -20.87
CA THR A 140 -2.49 -2.09 -20.53
C THR A 140 -2.31 -1.49 -19.13
N LEU A 141 -3.12 -0.50 -18.77
CA LEU A 141 -3.08 0.09 -17.42
C LEU A 141 -3.35 -0.96 -16.34
N SER A 142 -4.36 -1.80 -16.52
CA SER A 142 -4.72 -2.88 -15.60
C SER A 142 -3.58 -3.88 -15.43
N GLU A 143 -2.98 -4.34 -16.55
CA GLU A 143 -1.83 -5.25 -16.53
C GLU A 143 -0.62 -4.60 -15.83
N ARG A 144 -0.36 -3.31 -16.05
CA ARG A 144 0.72 -2.59 -15.32
C ARG A 144 0.45 -2.52 -13.81
N ARG A 145 -0.80 -2.29 -13.39
CA ARG A 145 -1.16 -2.29 -11.97
C ARG A 145 -0.93 -3.67 -11.32
N ARG A 146 -1.33 -4.74 -12.02
CA ARG A 146 -1.05 -6.12 -11.57
C ARG A 146 0.45 -6.41 -11.54
N LEU A 147 1.22 -5.93 -12.53
CA LEU A 147 2.68 -6.09 -12.55
C LEU A 147 3.34 -5.39 -11.35
N GLU A 148 2.86 -4.21 -10.93
CA GLU A 148 3.37 -3.56 -9.72
C GLU A 148 3.09 -4.38 -8.46
N VAL A 149 1.91 -4.99 -8.37
CA VAL A 149 1.60 -5.91 -7.28
C VAL A 149 2.54 -7.11 -7.32
N ALA A 150 2.76 -7.74 -8.51
CA ALA A 150 3.69 -8.87 -8.67
C ALA A 150 5.11 -8.51 -8.24
N ARG A 151 5.61 -7.32 -8.61
CA ARG A 151 6.93 -6.82 -8.19
C ARG A 151 7.04 -6.66 -6.68
N ALA A 152 5.98 -6.17 -6.04
CA ALA A 152 5.95 -6.02 -4.59
C ALA A 152 5.83 -7.39 -3.89
N LEU A 153 5.09 -8.34 -4.45
CA LEU A 153 4.99 -9.72 -3.95
C LEU A 153 6.30 -10.50 -4.11
N ALA A 154 7.07 -10.21 -5.16
CA ALA A 154 8.38 -10.82 -5.39
C ALA A 154 9.45 -10.40 -4.34
N LEU A 155 9.17 -9.37 -3.51
CA LEU A 155 9.95 -9.06 -2.31
C LEU A 155 9.64 -10.01 -1.14
N GLU A 156 8.71 -10.97 -1.29
CA GLU A 156 8.22 -11.88 -0.24
C GLU A 156 7.78 -11.10 1.02
N PRO A 157 6.87 -10.11 0.87
CA PRO A 157 6.49 -9.24 1.97
C PRO A 157 5.59 -9.96 2.98
N ARG A 158 5.66 -9.51 4.24
CA ARG A 158 4.71 -9.86 5.29
C ARG A 158 3.56 -8.84 5.37
N ILE A 159 3.83 -7.60 4.95
CA ILE A 159 2.86 -6.54 4.76
C ILE A 159 3.13 -5.83 3.44
N ILE A 160 2.07 -5.58 2.67
CA ILE A 160 2.15 -4.82 1.42
C ILE A 160 1.37 -3.52 1.54
N LEU A 161 2.00 -2.44 1.09
CA LEU A 161 1.40 -1.11 1.01
C LEU A 161 0.96 -0.86 -0.44
N LEU A 162 -0.36 -0.76 -0.66
CA LEU A 162 -0.95 -0.48 -1.97
C LEU A 162 -1.39 0.98 -2.06
N ASP A 163 -0.85 1.73 -3.02
CA ASP A 163 -1.07 3.18 -3.16
C ASP A 163 -1.90 3.47 -4.42
N GLU A 164 -3.22 3.63 -4.24
CA GLU A 164 -4.21 3.95 -5.29
C GLU A 164 -4.11 3.03 -6.53
N VAL A 165 -3.92 1.72 -6.30
CA VAL A 165 -3.71 0.76 -7.40
C VAL A 165 -4.93 0.58 -8.31
N MET A 166 -6.11 0.98 -7.86
CA MET A 166 -7.37 0.88 -8.61
C MET A 166 -7.70 2.16 -9.39
N ALA A 167 -6.87 3.20 -9.28
CA ALA A 167 -7.11 4.47 -9.96
C ALA A 167 -6.99 4.33 -11.49
N GLY A 168 -8.01 4.83 -12.21
CA GLY A 168 -8.07 4.84 -13.68
C GLY A 168 -8.54 3.53 -14.31
N LEU A 169 -8.88 2.51 -13.51
CA LEU A 169 -9.44 1.24 -13.97
C LEU A 169 -10.95 1.34 -14.19
N ASN A 170 -11.48 0.54 -15.12
CA ASN A 170 -12.91 0.38 -15.30
C ASN A 170 -13.52 -0.53 -14.22
N PRO A 171 -14.87 -0.59 -14.07
CA PRO A 171 -15.51 -1.34 -12.98
C PRO A 171 -15.16 -2.84 -12.95
N SER A 172 -15.00 -3.50 -14.10
CA SER A 172 -14.64 -4.93 -14.14
C SER A 172 -13.19 -5.16 -13.71
N GLU A 173 -12.26 -4.31 -14.16
CA GLU A 173 -10.85 -4.36 -13.75
C GLU A 173 -10.68 -4.08 -12.24
N VAL A 174 -11.49 -3.16 -11.69
CA VAL A 174 -11.54 -2.90 -10.24
C VAL A 174 -12.02 -4.14 -9.49
N ALA A 175 -13.08 -4.81 -9.96
CA ALA A 175 -13.58 -6.03 -9.32
C ALA A 175 -12.52 -7.14 -9.31
N GLU A 176 -11.83 -7.36 -10.42
CA GLU A 176 -10.73 -8.34 -10.52
C GLU A 176 -9.56 -8.01 -9.55
N LEU A 177 -9.25 -6.73 -9.37
CA LEU A 177 -8.21 -6.31 -8.43
C LEU A 177 -8.67 -6.47 -6.97
N ILE A 178 -9.94 -6.24 -6.65
CA ILE A 178 -10.52 -6.52 -5.34
C ILE A 178 -10.42 -8.02 -5.03
N ASP A 179 -10.78 -8.88 -5.99
CA ASP A 179 -10.65 -10.34 -5.83
C ASP A 179 -9.18 -10.76 -5.60
N LEU A 180 -8.24 -10.11 -6.30
CA LEU A 180 -6.81 -10.34 -6.05
C LEU A 180 -6.43 -9.93 -4.62
N VAL A 181 -6.85 -8.76 -4.14
CA VAL A 181 -6.60 -8.30 -2.75
C VAL A 181 -7.13 -9.31 -1.74
N TRP A 182 -8.33 -9.85 -1.95
CA TRP A 182 -8.90 -10.89 -1.07
C TRP A 182 -8.11 -12.19 -1.09
N ARG A 183 -7.66 -12.67 -2.27
CA ARG A 183 -6.83 -13.87 -2.37
C ARG A 183 -5.50 -13.69 -1.65
N LEU A 184 -4.85 -12.54 -1.83
CA LEU A 184 -3.59 -12.22 -1.15
C LEU A 184 -3.77 -12.17 0.37
N ASN A 185 -4.85 -11.59 0.86
CA ASN A 185 -5.13 -11.58 2.29
C ASN A 185 -5.45 -12.97 2.83
N ALA A 186 -6.22 -13.79 2.09
CA ALA A 186 -6.54 -15.17 2.46
C ALA A 186 -5.28 -16.05 2.56
N SER A 187 -4.19 -15.71 1.84
CA SER A 187 -2.89 -16.37 1.98
C SER A 187 -2.09 -15.92 3.21
N GLY A 188 -2.65 -15.02 4.04
CA GLY A 188 -2.05 -14.51 5.27
C GLY A 188 -1.30 -13.18 5.13
N LEU A 189 -1.30 -12.58 3.93
CA LEU A 189 -0.65 -11.28 3.70
C LEU A 189 -1.43 -10.16 4.39
N THR A 190 -0.72 -9.30 5.11
CA THR A 190 -1.26 -8.07 5.68
C THR A 190 -1.28 -6.97 4.62
N LEU A 191 -2.37 -6.20 4.52
CA LEU A 191 -2.50 -5.15 3.52
C LEU A 191 -2.83 -3.80 4.16
N LEU A 192 -2.06 -2.77 3.78
CA LEU A 192 -2.35 -1.38 4.10
C LEU A 192 -2.58 -0.64 2.78
N ILE A 193 -3.77 -0.09 2.57
CA ILE A 193 -4.21 0.38 1.26
C ILE A 193 -4.60 1.85 1.34
N ILE A 194 -4.03 2.70 0.48
CA ILE A 194 -4.56 4.04 0.23
C ILE A 194 -5.56 3.96 -0.91
N GLU A 195 -6.77 4.42 -0.65
CA GLU A 195 -7.80 4.61 -1.66
C GLU A 195 -8.62 5.87 -1.38
N HIS A 196 -9.18 6.43 -2.43
CA HIS A 196 -10.05 7.60 -2.35
C HIS A 196 -11.50 7.29 -2.76
N ASN A 197 -11.75 6.16 -3.42
CA ASN A 197 -13.07 5.72 -3.80
C ASN A 197 -13.72 4.93 -2.65
N LEU A 198 -14.65 5.57 -1.94
CA LEU A 198 -15.30 4.99 -0.76
C LEU A 198 -16.10 3.71 -1.05
N LYS A 199 -16.64 3.54 -2.29
CA LYS A 199 -17.31 2.29 -2.68
C LYS A 199 -16.30 1.14 -2.78
N VAL A 200 -15.14 1.42 -3.32
CA VAL A 200 -14.04 0.45 -3.42
C VAL A 200 -13.54 0.08 -2.03
N VAL A 201 -13.32 1.06 -1.15
CA VAL A 201 -12.91 0.84 0.24
C VAL A 201 -13.87 -0.10 0.98
N ARG A 202 -15.19 0.14 0.88
CA ARG A 202 -16.21 -0.74 1.48
C ARG A 202 -16.16 -2.18 0.97
N ALA A 203 -15.72 -2.39 -0.27
CA ALA A 203 -15.71 -3.72 -0.87
C ALA A 203 -14.62 -4.65 -0.30
N PHE A 204 -13.55 -4.10 0.27
CA PHE A 204 -12.43 -4.94 0.76
C PHE A 204 -11.94 -4.61 2.18
N SER A 205 -12.23 -3.43 2.73
CA SER A 205 -11.72 -3.06 4.05
C SER A 205 -12.77 -3.20 5.13
N LYS A 206 -12.41 -3.92 6.19
CA LYS A 206 -13.20 -3.95 7.42
C LYS A 206 -12.89 -2.74 8.31
N ARG A 207 -11.63 -2.29 8.33
CA ARG A 207 -11.18 -1.15 9.14
C ARG A 207 -10.60 -0.05 8.26
N VAL A 208 -11.01 1.18 8.55
CA VAL A 208 -10.51 2.39 7.89
C VAL A 208 -9.91 3.36 8.89
N ILE A 209 -8.87 4.05 8.44
CA ILE A 209 -8.23 5.18 9.13
C ILE A 209 -8.46 6.40 8.25
N VAL A 210 -9.06 7.44 8.81
CA VAL A 210 -9.36 8.67 8.08
C VAL A 210 -8.36 9.74 8.44
N LEU A 211 -7.64 10.24 7.44
CA LEU A 211 -6.74 11.39 7.59
C LEU A 211 -7.40 12.66 7.04
N ASN A 212 -7.21 13.77 7.74
CA ASN A 212 -7.55 15.11 7.25
C ASN A 212 -6.51 16.12 7.76
N HIS A 213 -5.99 16.98 6.87
CA HIS A 213 -4.95 17.97 7.21
C HIS A 213 -3.78 17.39 8.03
N GLY A 214 -3.34 16.18 7.68
CA GLY A 214 -2.22 15.49 8.32
C GLY A 214 -2.56 14.75 9.61
N ALA A 215 -3.74 14.93 10.21
CA ALA A 215 -4.15 14.27 11.44
C ALA A 215 -5.12 13.11 11.17
N LYS A 216 -5.10 12.11 12.06
CA LYS A 216 -6.12 11.06 12.11
C LYS A 216 -7.38 11.64 12.77
N ILE A 217 -8.48 11.73 12.02
CA ILE A 217 -9.76 12.26 12.54
C ILE A 217 -10.73 11.15 12.94
N ALA A 218 -10.62 9.96 12.33
CA ALA A 218 -11.47 8.83 12.68
C ALA A 218 -10.75 7.51 12.40
N GLU A 219 -11.16 6.44 13.09
CA GLU A 219 -10.70 5.07 12.88
C GLU A 219 -11.78 4.11 13.35
N GLY A 220 -12.04 3.05 12.58
CA GLY A 220 -12.98 2.01 12.97
C GLY A 220 -13.52 1.22 11.77
N ASP A 221 -14.66 0.56 11.99
CA ASP A 221 -15.36 -0.20 10.96
C ASP A 221 -15.74 0.68 9.77
N ALA A 222 -15.50 0.16 8.54
CA ALA A 222 -15.67 0.94 7.32
C ALA A 222 -17.12 1.44 7.13
N ASP A 223 -18.12 0.59 7.39
CA ASP A 223 -19.52 0.97 7.18
C ASP A 223 -19.96 2.05 8.18
N THR A 224 -19.49 1.95 9.41
CA THR A 224 -19.77 2.94 10.47
C THR A 224 -19.07 4.27 10.18
N ILE A 225 -17.75 4.24 9.98
CA ILE A 225 -16.92 5.46 9.88
C ILE A 225 -17.25 6.27 8.62
N LEU A 226 -17.47 5.62 7.47
CA LEU A 226 -17.77 6.29 6.20
C LEU A 226 -19.13 7.01 6.20
N GLY A 227 -20.01 6.74 7.16
CA GLY A 227 -21.28 7.41 7.37
C GLY A 227 -21.25 8.56 8.38
N THR A 228 -20.13 8.79 9.08
CA THR A 228 -20.06 9.82 10.12
C THR A 228 -20.06 11.23 9.53
N PRO A 229 -20.72 12.21 10.20
CA PRO A 229 -20.74 13.60 9.73
C PRO A 229 -19.35 14.21 9.55
N GLU A 230 -18.42 13.89 10.43
CA GLU A 230 -17.04 14.39 10.40
C GLU A 230 -16.29 13.93 9.14
N VAL A 231 -16.43 12.65 8.75
CA VAL A 231 -15.81 12.10 7.56
C VAL A 231 -16.49 12.66 6.30
N ILE A 232 -17.81 12.75 6.29
CA ILE A 232 -18.57 13.35 5.18
C ILE A 232 -18.15 14.81 4.98
N GLU A 233 -18.02 15.59 6.05
CA GLU A 233 -17.58 17.00 6.00
C GLU A 233 -16.14 17.13 5.49
N ALA A 234 -15.23 16.22 5.87
CA ALA A 234 -13.86 16.21 5.39
C ALA A 234 -13.78 16.05 3.84
N TYR A 235 -14.71 15.27 3.25
CA TYR A 235 -14.75 15.04 1.79
C TYR A 235 -15.53 16.09 1.00
N LEU A 236 -16.65 16.58 1.56
CA LEU A 236 -17.56 17.49 0.86
C LEU A 236 -17.30 18.97 1.20
N GLY A 237 -16.48 19.23 2.23
CA GLY A 237 -16.31 20.57 2.81
C GLY A 237 -17.49 20.94 3.70
N LYS A 238 -17.30 21.98 4.54
CA LYS A 238 -18.38 22.51 5.38
C LYS A 238 -19.52 23.01 4.48
N ARG A 239 -20.74 22.47 4.68
CA ARG A 239 -21.92 23.12 4.12
C ARG A 239 -21.93 24.57 4.61
N ARG A 240 -21.76 25.54 3.71
CA ARG A 240 -22.06 26.95 4.00
C ARG A 240 -23.54 26.99 4.38
N LYS A 241 -23.81 27.37 5.65
CA LYS A 241 -25.14 27.77 6.09
C LYS A 241 -25.50 29.08 5.43
#